data_eebc085835b0dacbc8dc81674de918ec
#
_entry.id   eebc085835b0dacbc8dc81674de918ec
#
_cell.length_a   1.000
_cell.length_b   1.000
_cell.length_c   1.000
_cell.angle_alpha   90.00
_cell.angle_beta   90.00
_cell.angle_gamma   90.00
#
_symmetry.space_group_name_H-M   'P 1'
#
loop_
_entity.id
_entity.type
_entity.pdbx_description
1 polymer ?
#
loop_
_entity_poly.entity_id
_entity_poly.type
_entity_poly.pdbx_seq_one_letter_code
_entity_poly.pdbx_strand_id
1 'polypeptide(L)'
;AGALAAYDKAVASGADFVVGPLGRDEVDAVYGRQQLQVPVLALNRGKDAPPAGSAGFSLAPEDDGIVAAEYLRGRERNRALVISSNDDTGRRSAAAFAQRFAQRGGQVVATVGVSDAVGDIGAQVRNAGQVDAVFLAVRAPQARLLAPQLALAGAGGATRVGTSQLTVGSGKVEEDVALDGIVYPNEAWNVRSVSGLPSASQVASTLPSARGAAGRLFAFGADAWKITAYLDKLSNEGGLDGATGTLFLDSNGNILRQPAWSTFNGGRPMPIVGGR
;
A
#
# COMPACT_ATOMS: atom_id res chain seq x y z
N ALA A 1 -20.99 22.01 3.86
CA ALA A 1 -20.00 22.60 4.79
C ALA A 1 -18.64 21.98 4.47
N GLY A 2 -17.59 22.79 4.32
CA GLY A 2 -16.24 22.27 4.04
C GLY A 2 -15.60 21.64 5.27
N ALA A 3 -14.46 20.96 5.09
CA ALA A 3 -13.74 20.25 6.15
C ALA A 3 -13.40 21.15 7.36
N LEU A 4 -13.03 22.42 7.12
CA LEU A 4 -12.77 23.39 8.18
C LEU A 4 -14.01 23.64 9.06
N ALA A 5 -15.17 23.82 8.45
CA ALA A 5 -16.41 24.02 9.23
C ALA A 5 -16.82 22.75 10.01
N ALA A 6 -16.54 21.58 9.47
CA ALA A 6 -16.73 20.31 10.17
C ALA A 6 -15.79 20.17 11.37
N TYR A 7 -14.53 20.54 11.21
CA TYR A 7 -13.54 20.60 12.27
C TYR A 7 -13.97 21.58 13.39
N ASP A 8 -14.32 22.82 13.03
CA ASP A 8 -14.77 23.83 14.00
C ASP A 8 -16.00 23.40 14.78
N LYS A 9 -16.93 22.71 14.10
CA LYS A 9 -18.11 22.11 14.76
C LYS A 9 -17.73 21.01 15.75
N ALA A 10 -16.79 20.14 15.40
CA ALA A 10 -16.31 19.08 16.29
C ALA A 10 -15.66 19.68 17.54
N VAL A 11 -14.80 20.68 17.39
CA VAL A 11 -14.17 21.43 18.49
C VAL A 11 -15.22 22.07 19.39
N ALA A 12 -16.19 22.77 18.81
CA ALA A 12 -17.27 23.40 19.56
C ALA A 12 -18.17 22.39 20.29
N SER A 13 -18.22 21.15 19.83
CA SER A 13 -18.94 20.04 20.47
C SER A 13 -18.13 19.33 21.56
N GLY A 14 -16.91 19.80 21.86
CA GLY A 14 -16.05 19.22 22.92
C GLY A 14 -15.31 17.97 22.51
N ALA A 15 -14.99 17.80 21.21
CA ALA A 15 -14.14 16.70 20.78
C ALA A 15 -12.70 16.90 21.26
N ASP A 16 -12.07 15.85 21.79
CA ASP A 16 -10.67 15.83 22.22
C ASP A 16 -9.73 15.44 21.06
N PHE A 17 -10.27 14.84 20.00
CA PHE A 17 -9.53 14.36 18.84
C PHE A 17 -10.46 14.31 17.61
N VAL A 18 -9.94 14.63 16.43
CA VAL A 18 -10.71 14.57 15.17
C VAL A 18 -10.07 13.55 14.23
N VAL A 19 -10.88 12.61 13.71
CA VAL A 19 -10.47 11.64 12.68
C VAL A 19 -11.05 12.06 11.33
N GLY A 20 -10.21 12.20 10.34
CA GLY A 20 -10.52 12.80 9.04
C GLY A 20 -9.80 14.16 8.89
N PRO A 21 -9.92 14.82 7.73
CA PRO A 21 -10.68 14.42 6.55
C PRO A 21 -10.00 13.31 5.72
N LEU A 22 -10.71 12.83 4.69
CA LEU A 22 -10.22 11.82 3.77
C LEU A 22 -9.72 12.42 2.44
N GLY A 23 -10.35 13.48 1.97
CA GLY A 23 -9.97 14.16 0.73
C GLY A 23 -8.67 14.96 0.87
N ARG A 24 -7.76 14.88 -0.11
CA ARG A 24 -6.47 15.58 -0.06
C ARG A 24 -6.63 17.10 0.10
N ASP A 25 -7.47 17.72 -0.72
CA ASP A 25 -7.72 19.16 -0.65
C ASP A 25 -8.33 19.56 0.69
N GLU A 26 -9.09 18.67 1.30
CA GLU A 26 -9.67 18.86 2.63
C GLU A 26 -8.60 18.75 3.73
N VAL A 27 -7.64 17.82 3.59
CA VAL A 27 -6.47 17.73 4.47
C VAL A 27 -5.63 18.98 4.37
N ASP A 28 -5.33 19.43 3.14
CA ASP A 28 -4.58 20.66 2.89
C ASP A 28 -5.27 21.88 3.53
N ALA A 29 -6.61 21.97 3.43
CA ALA A 29 -7.37 23.04 4.04
C ALA A 29 -7.27 23.03 5.58
N VAL A 30 -7.35 21.84 6.21
CA VAL A 30 -7.27 21.72 7.68
C VAL A 30 -5.84 21.96 8.17
N TYR A 31 -4.84 21.38 7.52
CA TYR A 31 -3.43 21.51 7.92
C TYR A 31 -2.82 22.87 7.57
N GLY A 32 -3.43 23.60 6.63
CA GLY A 32 -3.08 24.98 6.37
C GLY A 32 -3.33 25.94 7.55
N ARG A 33 -4.10 25.50 8.55
CA ARG A 33 -4.14 26.16 9.86
C ARG A 33 -2.91 25.75 10.65
N GLN A 34 -1.99 26.67 10.89
CA GLN A 34 -0.73 26.41 11.60
C GLN A 34 -0.92 25.95 13.04
N GLN A 35 -2.06 26.25 13.65
CA GLN A 35 -2.42 25.80 15.00
C GLN A 35 -3.83 25.24 15.00
N LEU A 36 -3.94 23.98 15.43
CA LEU A 36 -5.19 23.30 15.66
C LEU A 36 -5.48 23.25 17.16
N GLN A 37 -6.71 23.56 17.56
CA GLN A 37 -7.14 23.51 18.97
C GLN A 37 -7.22 22.06 19.48
N VAL A 38 -7.55 21.13 18.58
CA VAL A 38 -7.69 19.70 18.85
C VAL A 38 -6.88 18.94 17.82
N PRO A 39 -6.12 17.89 18.21
CA PRO A 39 -5.36 17.07 17.29
C PRO A 39 -6.22 16.44 16.20
N VAL A 40 -5.64 16.28 15.01
CA VAL A 40 -6.30 15.69 13.85
C VAL A 40 -5.50 14.51 13.34
N LEU A 41 -6.14 13.36 13.19
CA LEU A 41 -5.65 12.28 12.36
C LEU A 41 -6.30 12.40 10.98
N ALA A 42 -5.59 13.02 10.02
CA ALA A 42 -6.06 13.03 8.64
C ALA A 42 -5.96 11.63 8.04
N LEU A 43 -6.98 11.21 7.29
CA LEU A 43 -7.01 9.89 6.62
C LEU A 43 -6.42 9.94 5.21
N ASN A 44 -5.54 10.92 5.00
CA ASN A 44 -4.71 11.09 3.80
C ASN A 44 -3.48 11.93 4.14
N ARG A 45 -2.58 12.07 3.17
CA ARG A 45 -1.43 12.99 3.27
C ARG A 45 -1.78 14.30 2.60
N GLY A 46 -1.52 15.40 3.28
CA GLY A 46 -1.55 16.75 2.73
C GLY A 46 -0.23 17.12 2.04
N LYS A 47 -0.19 18.34 1.49
CA LYS A 47 1.04 18.94 0.94
C LYS A 47 2.02 19.33 2.04
N ASP A 48 1.47 19.84 3.14
CA ASP A 48 2.23 20.28 4.30
C ASP A 48 2.28 19.18 5.37
N ALA A 49 3.29 19.25 6.22
CA ALA A 49 3.40 18.37 7.38
C ALA A 49 2.23 18.59 8.35
N PRO A 50 1.74 17.53 9.02
CA PRO A 50 0.73 17.67 10.05
C PRO A 50 1.16 18.68 11.13
N PRO A 51 0.25 19.54 11.62
CA PRO A 51 0.52 20.38 12.78
C PRO A 51 0.85 19.55 14.03
N ALA A 52 1.52 20.18 15.00
CA ALA A 52 1.93 19.52 16.25
C ALA A 52 0.77 18.76 16.92
N GLY A 53 1.01 17.54 17.35
CA GLY A 53 0.03 16.63 17.94
C GLY A 53 -0.91 15.95 16.94
N SER A 54 -0.85 16.31 15.65
CA SER A 54 -1.63 15.72 14.57
C SER A 54 -0.79 14.75 13.74
N ALA A 55 -1.44 13.90 12.93
CA ALA A 55 -0.75 12.96 12.06
C ALA A 55 -1.53 12.69 10.76
N GLY A 56 -0.81 12.31 9.70
CA GLY A 56 -1.39 11.81 8.45
C GLY A 56 -1.32 10.29 8.38
N PHE A 57 -2.44 9.63 8.12
CA PHE A 57 -2.53 8.19 7.90
C PHE A 57 -3.23 7.89 6.59
N SER A 58 -2.61 7.12 5.69
CA SER A 58 -3.16 6.91 4.35
C SER A 58 -2.90 5.51 3.81
N LEU A 59 -3.70 5.13 2.79
CA LEU A 59 -3.45 3.99 1.92
C LEU A 59 -2.88 4.48 0.57
N ALA A 60 -1.82 5.29 0.64
CA ALA A 60 -1.26 5.92 -0.55
C ALA A 60 -0.59 4.88 -1.47
N PRO A 61 -0.75 5.00 -2.81
CA PRO A 61 -0.08 4.11 -3.76
C PRO A 61 1.45 4.16 -3.68
N GLU A 62 2.00 5.28 -3.25
CA GLU A 62 3.42 5.48 -3.02
C GLU A 62 3.99 4.50 -2.01
N ASP A 63 3.21 4.16 -0.98
CA ASP A 63 3.65 3.23 0.07
C ASP A 63 3.93 1.84 -0.52
N ASP A 64 3.09 1.36 -1.44
CA ASP A 64 3.31 0.09 -2.12
C ASP A 64 4.62 0.10 -2.94
N GLY A 65 4.90 1.21 -3.63
CA GLY A 65 6.16 1.38 -4.37
C GLY A 65 7.38 1.38 -3.46
N ILE A 66 7.31 2.11 -2.34
CA ILE A 66 8.41 2.19 -1.38
C ILE A 66 8.70 0.81 -0.76
N VAL A 67 7.68 0.11 -0.26
CA VAL A 67 7.90 -1.20 0.39
C VAL A 67 8.32 -2.27 -0.61
N ALA A 68 7.88 -2.21 -1.87
CA ALA A 68 8.35 -3.09 -2.93
C ALA A 68 9.84 -2.88 -3.25
N ALA A 69 10.30 -1.62 -3.29
CA ALA A 69 11.70 -1.29 -3.48
C ALA A 69 12.56 -1.83 -2.31
N GLU A 70 12.12 -1.64 -1.06
CA GLU A 70 12.79 -2.19 0.12
C GLU A 70 12.84 -3.73 0.10
N TYR A 71 11.73 -4.37 -0.25
CA TYR A 71 11.65 -5.83 -0.37
C TYR A 71 12.68 -6.39 -1.36
N LEU A 72 12.77 -5.77 -2.54
CA LEU A 72 13.70 -6.20 -3.59
C LEU A 72 15.15 -5.90 -3.19
N ARG A 73 15.43 -4.72 -2.63
CA ARG A 73 16.79 -4.36 -2.19
C ARG A 73 17.27 -5.21 -1.01
N GLY A 74 16.41 -5.59 -0.09
CA GLY A 74 16.73 -6.53 0.98
C GLY A 74 17.08 -7.95 0.48
N ARG A 75 16.79 -8.24 -0.80
CA ARG A 75 17.13 -9.50 -1.49
C ARG A 75 18.19 -9.34 -2.57
N GLU A 76 18.94 -8.24 -2.49
CA GLU A 76 20.06 -7.94 -3.39
C GLU A 76 19.65 -7.83 -4.86
N ARG A 77 18.39 -7.50 -5.15
CA ARG A 77 17.93 -7.25 -6.52
C ARG A 77 18.32 -5.83 -6.92
N ASN A 78 18.99 -5.73 -8.07
CA ASN A 78 19.70 -4.51 -8.47
C ASN A 78 19.16 -3.89 -9.76
N ARG A 79 18.52 -4.69 -10.63
CA ARG A 79 18.10 -4.28 -11.98
C ARG A 79 16.61 -4.57 -12.17
N ALA A 80 15.78 -3.55 -12.00
CA ALA A 80 14.34 -3.69 -12.05
C ALA A 80 13.72 -3.23 -13.36
N LEU A 81 12.81 -4.03 -13.90
CA LEU A 81 11.81 -3.61 -14.87
C LEU A 81 10.55 -3.16 -14.11
N VAL A 82 10.02 -2.00 -14.43
CA VAL A 82 8.76 -1.49 -13.87
C VAL A 82 7.66 -1.61 -14.93
N ILE A 83 6.53 -2.22 -14.57
CA ILE A 83 5.32 -2.22 -15.39
C ILE A 83 4.21 -1.51 -14.60
N SER A 84 3.66 -0.47 -15.18
CA SER A 84 2.71 0.43 -14.53
C SER A 84 1.45 0.59 -15.32
N SER A 85 0.28 0.51 -14.67
CA SER A 85 -0.94 1.01 -15.30
C SER A 85 -0.83 2.51 -15.59
N ASN A 86 -1.52 2.95 -16.65
CA ASN A 86 -1.52 4.37 -17.06
C ASN A 86 -2.45 5.23 -16.20
N ASP A 87 -3.10 4.68 -15.18
CA ASP A 87 -3.89 5.43 -14.21
C ASP A 87 -3.00 6.16 -13.18
N ASP A 88 -3.59 7.05 -12.41
CA ASP A 88 -2.88 7.82 -11.39
C ASP A 88 -2.23 6.92 -10.32
N THR A 89 -2.93 5.89 -9.89
CA THR A 89 -2.45 4.95 -8.85
C THR A 89 -1.19 4.21 -9.31
N GLY A 90 -1.20 3.64 -10.53
CA GLY A 90 -0.05 2.94 -11.08
C GLY A 90 1.15 3.85 -11.26
N ARG A 91 0.94 5.05 -11.85
CA ARG A 91 2.02 6.03 -12.05
C ARG A 91 2.67 6.48 -10.73
N ARG A 92 1.86 6.78 -9.70
CA ARG A 92 2.37 7.22 -8.39
C ARG A 92 3.15 6.11 -7.69
N SER A 93 2.65 4.88 -7.71
CA SER A 93 3.34 3.74 -7.15
C SER A 93 4.67 3.46 -7.89
N ALA A 94 4.66 3.50 -9.23
CA ALA A 94 5.87 3.31 -10.03
C ALA A 94 6.92 4.40 -9.81
N ALA A 95 6.50 5.66 -9.70
CA ALA A 95 7.41 6.78 -9.42
C ALA A 95 8.06 6.66 -8.03
N ALA A 96 7.27 6.33 -7.00
CA ALA A 96 7.78 6.13 -5.65
C ALA A 96 8.74 4.92 -5.57
N PHE A 97 8.41 3.83 -6.27
CA PHE A 97 9.31 2.67 -6.41
C PHE A 97 10.64 3.09 -7.03
N ALA A 98 10.61 3.75 -8.19
CA ALA A 98 11.82 4.12 -8.92
C ALA A 98 12.73 5.03 -8.07
N GLN A 99 12.14 6.02 -7.41
CA GLN A 99 12.86 6.92 -6.50
C GLN A 99 13.51 6.14 -5.35
N ARG A 100 12.74 5.30 -4.65
CA ARG A 100 13.23 4.56 -3.49
C ARG A 100 14.26 3.51 -3.87
N PHE A 101 14.04 2.80 -4.98
CA PHE A 101 14.95 1.78 -5.49
C PHE A 101 16.32 2.39 -5.84
N ALA A 102 16.33 3.55 -6.50
CA ALA A 102 17.56 4.30 -6.80
C ALA A 102 18.26 4.80 -5.55
N GLN A 103 17.54 5.36 -4.56
CA GLN A 103 18.10 5.78 -3.29
C GLN A 103 18.80 4.64 -2.53
N ARG A 104 18.33 3.41 -2.73
CA ARG A 104 18.90 2.19 -2.15
C ARG A 104 19.97 1.54 -3.05
N GLY A 105 20.42 2.21 -4.12
CA GLY A 105 21.46 1.74 -5.02
C GLY A 105 20.99 0.74 -6.08
N GLY A 106 19.68 0.61 -6.32
CA GLY A 106 19.12 -0.15 -7.43
C GLY A 106 19.00 0.68 -8.71
N GLN A 107 18.82 0.03 -9.83
CA GLN A 107 18.62 0.65 -11.16
C GLN A 107 17.29 0.19 -11.76
N VAL A 108 16.41 1.12 -12.08
CA VAL A 108 15.27 0.86 -12.97
C VAL A 108 15.79 0.92 -14.42
N VAL A 109 15.76 -0.21 -15.10
CA VAL A 109 16.34 -0.33 -16.47
C VAL A 109 15.31 0.05 -17.53
N ALA A 110 14.04 -0.15 -17.28
CA ALA A 110 12.94 0.28 -18.13
C ALA A 110 11.64 0.44 -17.35
N THR A 111 10.77 1.29 -17.88
CA THR A 111 9.38 1.42 -17.39
C THR A 111 8.44 1.24 -18.58
N VAL A 112 7.49 0.32 -18.45
CA VAL A 112 6.48 0.01 -19.46
C VAL A 112 5.11 0.40 -18.94
N GLY A 113 4.45 1.34 -19.63
CA GLY A 113 3.07 1.74 -19.34
C GLY A 113 2.07 0.79 -20.02
N VAL A 114 1.04 0.35 -19.29
CA VAL A 114 -0.03 -0.49 -19.82
C VAL A 114 -1.40 0.14 -19.56
N SER A 115 -2.30 -0.03 -20.52
CA SER A 115 -3.73 0.33 -20.38
C SER A 115 -4.52 -0.83 -19.76
N ASP A 116 -5.83 -0.62 -19.57
CA ASP A 116 -6.72 -1.69 -19.10
C ASP A 116 -6.76 -2.87 -20.11
N ALA A 117 -6.69 -2.59 -21.39
CA ALA A 117 -6.42 -3.58 -22.42
C ALA A 117 -4.91 -3.78 -22.55
N VAL A 118 -4.40 -4.78 -21.84
CA VAL A 118 -2.97 -5.11 -21.89
C VAL A 118 -2.61 -5.62 -23.29
N GLY A 119 -1.73 -4.89 -23.99
CA GLY A 119 -1.17 -5.31 -25.27
C GLY A 119 0.01 -6.27 -25.11
N ASP A 120 0.69 -6.58 -26.22
CA ASP A 120 1.94 -7.32 -26.19
C ASP A 120 3.10 -6.42 -25.73
N ILE A 121 3.72 -6.80 -24.62
CA ILE A 121 4.89 -6.10 -24.05
C ILE A 121 6.20 -6.86 -24.29
N GLY A 122 6.16 -7.98 -24.99
CA GLY A 122 7.31 -8.87 -25.13
C GLY A 122 8.56 -8.19 -25.72
N ALA A 123 8.39 -7.29 -26.68
CA ALA A 123 9.50 -6.52 -27.24
C ALA A 123 10.12 -5.57 -26.21
N GLN A 124 9.30 -4.83 -25.44
CA GLN A 124 9.77 -3.92 -24.41
C GLN A 124 10.54 -4.65 -23.30
N VAL A 125 10.04 -5.83 -22.90
CA VAL A 125 10.70 -6.67 -21.88
C VAL A 125 12.06 -7.17 -22.40
N ARG A 126 12.14 -7.67 -23.63
CA ARG A 126 13.42 -8.11 -24.22
C ARG A 126 14.43 -6.96 -24.36
N ASN A 127 13.96 -5.77 -24.75
CA ASN A 127 14.80 -4.57 -24.88
C ASN A 127 15.32 -4.05 -23.53
N ALA A 128 14.65 -4.34 -22.42
CA ALA A 128 15.14 -4.03 -21.08
C ALA A 128 16.42 -4.81 -20.71
N GLY A 129 16.72 -5.87 -21.44
CA GLY A 129 17.89 -6.73 -21.22
C GLY A 129 17.74 -7.59 -19.95
N GLN A 130 18.87 -7.90 -19.34
CA GLN A 130 18.84 -8.69 -18.11
C GLN A 130 18.25 -7.91 -16.94
N VAL A 131 17.20 -8.46 -16.32
CA VAL A 131 16.56 -7.95 -15.12
C VAL A 131 16.54 -9.05 -14.05
N ASP A 132 16.74 -8.68 -12.80
CA ASP A 132 16.66 -9.58 -11.65
C ASP A 132 15.39 -9.33 -10.82
N ALA A 133 14.67 -8.25 -11.13
CA ALA A 133 13.43 -7.85 -10.49
C ALA A 133 12.41 -7.31 -11.49
N VAL A 134 11.13 -7.51 -11.21
CA VAL A 134 10.00 -6.87 -11.90
C VAL A 134 9.06 -6.28 -10.86
N PHE A 135 8.77 -4.99 -10.94
CA PHE A 135 7.74 -4.35 -10.15
C PHE A 135 6.47 -4.15 -10.99
N LEU A 136 5.35 -4.66 -10.49
CA LEU A 136 4.05 -4.64 -11.15
C LEU A 136 3.11 -3.65 -10.44
N ALA A 137 3.15 -2.39 -10.84
CA ALA A 137 2.24 -1.34 -10.37
C ALA A 137 0.90 -1.39 -11.15
N VAL A 138 0.24 -2.53 -11.09
CA VAL A 138 -0.97 -2.86 -11.86
C VAL A 138 -1.98 -3.61 -10.97
N ARG A 139 -3.23 -3.71 -11.45
CA ARG A 139 -4.28 -4.52 -10.80
C ARG A 139 -4.17 -6.00 -11.18
N ALA A 140 -4.79 -6.88 -10.39
CA ALA A 140 -4.76 -8.32 -10.62
C ALA A 140 -5.19 -8.75 -12.04
N PRO A 141 -6.24 -8.20 -12.68
CA PRO A 141 -6.58 -8.55 -14.06
C PRO A 141 -5.44 -8.29 -15.06
N GLN A 142 -4.76 -7.15 -14.92
CA GLN A 142 -3.63 -6.82 -15.78
C GLN A 142 -2.42 -7.73 -15.47
N ALA A 143 -2.13 -7.97 -14.19
CA ALA A 143 -1.03 -8.84 -13.77
C ALA A 143 -1.17 -10.26 -14.31
N ARG A 144 -2.40 -10.82 -14.38
CA ARG A 144 -2.67 -12.13 -14.99
C ARG A 144 -2.30 -12.21 -16.47
N LEU A 145 -2.52 -11.13 -17.20
CA LEU A 145 -2.16 -11.05 -18.63
C LEU A 145 -0.67 -10.80 -18.85
N LEU A 146 -0.02 -10.11 -17.91
CA LEU A 146 1.40 -9.74 -17.99
C LEU A 146 2.33 -10.89 -17.58
N ALA A 147 1.96 -11.65 -16.56
CA ALA A 147 2.83 -12.69 -16.00
C ALA A 147 3.32 -13.73 -17.02
N PRO A 148 2.47 -14.30 -17.89
CA PRO A 148 2.95 -15.21 -18.93
C PRO A 148 3.82 -14.51 -19.98
N GLN A 149 3.53 -13.25 -20.33
CA GLN A 149 4.36 -12.49 -21.28
C GLN A 149 5.76 -12.24 -20.72
N LEU A 150 5.89 -11.94 -19.42
CA LEU A 150 7.19 -11.79 -18.75
C LEU A 150 8.01 -13.07 -18.83
N ALA A 151 7.38 -14.23 -18.58
CA ALA A 151 8.05 -15.52 -18.67
C ALA A 151 8.55 -15.82 -20.10
N LEU A 152 7.70 -15.60 -21.10
CA LEU A 152 8.04 -15.82 -22.52
C LEU A 152 9.10 -14.84 -23.04
N ALA A 153 9.17 -13.64 -22.49
CA ALA A 153 10.13 -12.62 -22.90
C ALA A 153 11.48 -12.71 -22.16
N GLY A 154 11.70 -13.74 -21.32
CA GLY A 154 12.97 -13.99 -20.66
C GLY A 154 13.09 -13.40 -19.24
N ALA A 155 12.03 -12.78 -18.70
CA ALA A 155 12.01 -12.25 -17.33
C ALA A 155 11.39 -13.22 -16.31
N GLY A 156 11.18 -14.49 -16.66
CA GLY A 156 10.54 -15.50 -15.81
C GLY A 156 11.32 -15.82 -14.53
N GLY A 157 12.64 -15.69 -14.55
CA GLY A 157 13.50 -15.91 -13.38
C GLY A 157 13.66 -14.69 -12.45
N ALA A 158 13.13 -13.53 -12.84
CA ALA A 158 13.18 -12.33 -12.02
C ALA A 158 12.24 -12.42 -10.82
N THR A 159 12.64 -11.82 -9.69
CA THR A 159 11.75 -11.67 -8.53
C THR A 159 10.64 -10.68 -8.86
N ARG A 160 9.39 -11.14 -8.81
CA ARG A 160 8.22 -10.34 -9.17
C ARG A 160 7.53 -9.82 -7.92
N VAL A 161 7.37 -8.51 -7.83
CA VAL A 161 6.66 -7.86 -6.72
C VAL A 161 5.54 -7.00 -7.28
N GLY A 162 4.35 -7.17 -6.77
CA GLY A 162 3.18 -6.36 -7.11
C GLY A 162 2.81 -5.36 -6.02
N THR A 163 1.72 -4.65 -6.23
CA THR A 163 1.11 -3.75 -5.24
C THR A 163 0.06 -4.48 -4.41
N SER A 164 -0.40 -3.84 -3.34
CA SER A 164 -1.52 -4.31 -2.52
C SER A 164 -2.84 -4.50 -3.29
N GLN A 165 -2.95 -3.98 -4.52
CA GLN A 165 -4.10 -4.20 -5.40
C GLN A 165 -4.23 -5.66 -5.88
N LEU A 166 -3.19 -6.47 -5.71
CA LEU A 166 -3.24 -7.90 -5.98
C LEU A 166 -3.99 -8.70 -4.89
N THR A 167 -4.24 -8.10 -3.72
CA THR A 167 -4.99 -8.74 -2.62
C THR A 167 -6.37 -9.23 -3.04
N VAL A 168 -6.97 -8.55 -4.02
CA VAL A 168 -8.26 -8.94 -4.60
C VAL A 168 -8.00 -9.80 -5.83
N GLY A 169 -7.87 -11.12 -5.63
CA GLY A 169 -7.86 -12.08 -6.72
C GLY A 169 -9.20 -12.10 -7.48
N SER A 170 -9.26 -12.89 -8.54
CA SER A 170 -10.50 -13.08 -9.33
C SER A 170 -11.61 -13.79 -8.56
N GLY A 171 -11.24 -14.44 -7.45
CA GLY A 171 -12.08 -15.41 -6.74
C GLY A 171 -12.14 -16.78 -7.43
N LYS A 172 -11.43 -16.95 -8.55
CA LYS A 172 -11.31 -18.20 -9.30
C LYS A 172 -9.84 -18.62 -9.30
N VAL A 173 -9.59 -19.73 -8.65
CA VAL A 173 -8.22 -20.27 -8.47
C VAL A 173 -7.53 -20.49 -9.82
N GLU A 174 -8.25 -20.97 -10.81
CA GLU A 174 -7.76 -21.29 -12.14
C GLU A 174 -7.21 -20.05 -12.87
N GLU A 175 -7.85 -18.89 -12.67
CA GLU A 175 -7.43 -17.62 -13.27
C GLU A 175 -6.21 -17.05 -12.53
N ASP A 176 -6.16 -17.23 -11.22
CA ASP A 176 -5.13 -16.67 -10.36
C ASP A 176 -3.81 -17.49 -10.35
N VAL A 177 -3.79 -18.70 -10.94
CA VAL A 177 -2.55 -19.48 -11.16
C VAL A 177 -1.51 -18.67 -11.96
N ALA A 178 -1.92 -17.80 -12.86
CA ALA A 178 -1.01 -16.92 -13.59
C ALA A 178 -0.23 -15.96 -12.66
N LEU A 179 -0.72 -15.71 -11.45
CA LEU A 179 -0.08 -14.85 -10.45
C LEU A 179 0.92 -15.59 -9.57
N ASP A 180 1.05 -16.92 -9.71
CA ASP A 180 1.92 -17.72 -8.86
C ASP A 180 3.35 -17.20 -8.80
N GLY A 181 3.88 -17.10 -7.58
CA GLY A 181 5.21 -16.57 -7.31
C GLY A 181 5.33 -15.04 -7.36
N ILE A 182 4.26 -14.31 -7.66
CA ILE A 182 4.25 -12.85 -7.46
C ILE A 182 4.05 -12.56 -5.98
N VAL A 183 4.95 -11.77 -5.41
CA VAL A 183 4.90 -11.31 -4.03
C VAL A 183 4.20 -9.95 -3.98
N TYR A 184 3.41 -9.69 -2.96
CA TYR A 184 2.73 -8.41 -2.82
C TYR A 184 2.50 -8.04 -1.34
N PRO A 185 2.48 -6.72 -1.01
CA PRO A 185 2.14 -6.25 0.32
C PRO A 185 0.66 -6.52 0.61
N ASN A 186 0.38 -7.02 1.81
CA ASN A 186 -0.97 -7.34 2.27
C ASN A 186 -1.18 -6.78 3.68
N GLU A 187 -2.43 -6.53 4.06
CA GLU A 187 -2.77 -6.14 5.41
C GLU A 187 -2.43 -7.29 6.38
N ALA A 188 -1.77 -6.95 7.50
CA ALA A 188 -1.39 -7.93 8.52
C ALA A 188 -2.60 -8.74 9.00
N TRP A 189 -3.76 -8.10 9.11
CA TRP A 189 -5.02 -8.71 9.54
C TRP A 189 -5.53 -9.82 8.61
N ASN A 190 -5.19 -9.78 7.31
CA ASN A 190 -5.51 -10.85 6.36
C ASN A 190 -4.56 -12.05 6.46
N VAL A 191 -3.38 -11.83 7.05
CA VAL A 191 -2.27 -12.81 7.04
C VAL A 191 -2.09 -13.47 8.40
N ARG A 192 -2.38 -12.74 9.49
CA ARG A 192 -2.20 -13.20 10.87
C ARG A 192 -3.21 -12.59 11.81
N SER A 193 -3.33 -13.16 13.01
CA SER A 193 -4.11 -12.53 14.08
C SER A 193 -3.48 -11.20 14.51
N VAL A 194 -4.31 -10.21 14.74
CA VAL A 194 -3.94 -8.89 15.28
C VAL A 194 -4.61 -8.72 16.64
N SER A 195 -3.81 -8.38 17.64
CA SER A 195 -4.32 -8.25 19.02
C SER A 195 -5.43 -7.21 19.12
N GLY A 196 -6.52 -7.58 19.78
CA GLY A 196 -7.68 -6.72 19.98
C GLY A 196 -8.67 -6.67 18.80
N LEU A 197 -8.42 -7.42 17.72
CA LEU A 197 -9.33 -7.52 16.59
C LEU A 197 -9.85 -8.94 16.38
N PRO A 198 -11.14 -9.13 16.03
CA PRO A 198 -11.63 -10.40 15.53
C PRO A 198 -10.94 -10.76 14.20
N SER A 199 -10.89 -12.03 13.85
CA SER A 199 -10.29 -12.46 12.57
C SER A 199 -11.07 -11.90 11.36
N ALA A 200 -10.39 -11.78 10.22
CA ALA A 200 -11.02 -11.32 8.98
C ALA A 200 -12.24 -12.18 8.59
N SER A 201 -12.19 -13.50 8.82
CA SER A 201 -13.30 -14.40 8.57
C SER A 201 -14.49 -14.17 9.52
N GLN A 202 -14.24 -13.89 10.79
CA GLN A 202 -15.30 -13.55 11.75
C GLN A 202 -15.98 -12.23 11.37
N VAL A 203 -15.21 -11.21 11.04
CA VAL A 203 -15.78 -9.93 10.60
C VAL A 203 -16.57 -10.11 9.30
N ALA A 204 -16.03 -10.84 8.32
CA ALA A 204 -16.72 -11.11 7.06
C ALA A 204 -18.02 -11.91 7.22
N SER A 205 -18.19 -12.69 8.30
CA SER A 205 -19.44 -13.40 8.59
C SER A 205 -20.53 -12.47 9.12
N THR A 206 -20.15 -11.47 9.93
CA THR A 206 -21.10 -10.52 10.56
C THR A 206 -21.27 -9.24 9.73
N LEU A 207 -20.25 -8.84 8.98
CA LEU A 207 -20.25 -7.67 8.12
C LEU A 207 -19.82 -8.06 6.70
N PRO A 208 -20.74 -8.55 5.85
CA PRO A 208 -20.41 -9.03 4.50
C PRO A 208 -19.73 -7.99 3.61
N SER A 209 -19.96 -6.69 3.89
CA SER A 209 -19.29 -5.58 3.19
C SER A 209 -17.79 -5.48 3.51
N ALA A 210 -17.29 -6.11 4.58
CA ALA A 210 -15.86 -6.13 4.93
C ALA A 210 -15.09 -7.28 4.26
N ARG A 211 -15.45 -7.64 3.01
CA ARG A 211 -14.77 -8.68 2.20
C ARG A 211 -13.99 -8.06 1.05
N GLY A 212 -12.96 -8.76 0.60
CA GLY A 212 -12.15 -8.32 -0.53
C GLY A 212 -11.54 -6.93 -0.31
N ALA A 213 -11.69 -6.02 -1.27
CA ALA A 213 -11.17 -4.65 -1.17
C ALA A 213 -11.71 -3.87 0.04
N ALA A 214 -12.96 -4.11 0.43
CA ALA A 214 -13.55 -3.44 1.59
C ALA A 214 -12.97 -3.95 2.93
N GLY A 215 -12.45 -5.17 2.99
CA GLY A 215 -11.70 -5.67 4.15
C GLY A 215 -10.46 -4.81 4.43
N ARG A 216 -9.81 -4.30 3.39
CA ARG A 216 -8.69 -3.36 3.52
C ARG A 216 -9.11 -2.04 4.19
N LEU A 217 -10.28 -1.51 3.80
CA LEU A 217 -10.84 -0.30 4.43
C LEU A 217 -11.24 -0.54 5.88
N PHE A 218 -11.73 -1.73 6.21
CA PHE A 218 -11.99 -2.11 7.59
C PHE A 218 -10.70 -2.11 8.43
N ALA A 219 -9.63 -2.75 7.94
CA ALA A 219 -8.33 -2.76 8.60
C ALA A 219 -7.78 -1.33 8.78
N PHE A 220 -7.93 -0.48 7.77
CA PHE A 220 -7.52 0.93 7.82
C PHE A 220 -8.31 1.72 8.89
N GLY A 221 -9.63 1.54 8.94
CA GLY A 221 -10.47 2.17 9.96
C GLY A 221 -10.16 1.69 11.39
N ALA A 222 -9.87 0.39 11.56
CA ALA A 222 -9.46 -0.17 12.84
C ALA A 222 -8.13 0.45 13.33
N ASP A 223 -7.17 0.61 12.42
CA ASP A 223 -5.91 1.27 12.76
C ASP A 223 -6.09 2.77 13.02
N ALA A 224 -6.90 3.46 12.23
CA ALA A 224 -7.22 4.87 12.47
C ALA A 224 -7.78 5.07 13.88
N TRP A 225 -8.71 4.20 14.32
CA TRP A 225 -9.22 4.22 15.70
C TRP A 225 -8.12 3.94 16.74
N LYS A 226 -7.28 2.91 16.49
CA LYS A 226 -6.20 2.54 17.40
C LYS A 226 -5.16 3.66 17.55
N ILE A 227 -4.85 4.37 16.47
CA ILE A 227 -3.90 5.49 16.46
C ILE A 227 -4.36 6.61 17.39
N THR A 228 -5.64 6.93 17.45
CA THR A 228 -6.15 7.98 18.35
C THR A 228 -5.80 7.76 19.82
N ALA A 229 -5.73 6.48 20.23
CA ALA A 229 -5.41 6.10 21.61
C ALA A 229 -3.90 5.93 21.88
N TYR A 230 -3.09 5.77 20.82
CA TYR A 230 -1.68 5.38 20.94
C TYR A 230 -0.72 6.22 20.09
N LEU A 231 -1.13 7.41 19.65
CA LEU A 231 -0.31 8.26 18.80
C LEU A 231 1.08 8.54 19.39
N ASP A 232 1.12 8.79 20.71
CA ASP A 232 2.38 9.04 21.43
C ASP A 232 3.32 7.84 21.42
N LYS A 233 2.81 6.63 21.28
CA LYS A 233 3.62 5.40 21.24
C LYS A 233 4.20 5.09 19.87
N LEU A 234 3.70 5.73 18.82
CA LEU A 234 4.17 5.53 17.45
C LEU A 234 5.56 6.11 17.19
N SER A 235 6.00 7.06 18.01
CA SER A 235 7.35 7.62 17.96
C SER A 235 8.42 6.72 18.61
N ASN A 236 8.02 5.65 19.31
CA ASN A 236 8.92 4.70 19.95
C ASN A 236 9.45 3.67 18.94
N GLU A 237 10.66 3.15 19.15
CA GLU A 237 11.40 2.26 18.25
C GLU A 237 10.67 0.95 17.85
N GLY A 238 9.69 0.50 18.60
CA GLY A 238 8.97 -0.75 18.33
C GLY A 238 7.79 -0.61 17.37
N GLY A 239 7.31 0.59 17.11
CA GLY A 239 6.07 0.83 16.38
C GLY A 239 4.84 0.28 17.08
N LEU A 240 3.68 0.32 16.41
CA LEU A 240 2.40 -0.19 16.90
C LEU A 240 1.93 -1.32 15.98
N ASP A 241 1.61 -2.48 16.56
CA ASP A 241 1.04 -3.60 15.79
C ASP A 241 -0.39 -3.28 15.37
N GLY A 242 -0.59 -3.04 14.09
CA GLY A 242 -1.86 -2.65 13.47
C GLY A 242 -2.44 -3.72 12.54
N ALA A 243 -3.68 -3.48 12.13
CA ALA A 243 -4.40 -4.32 11.18
C ALA A 243 -3.80 -4.21 9.76
N THR A 244 -3.35 -3.04 9.38
CA THR A 244 -2.73 -2.80 8.06
C THR A 244 -1.25 -3.15 8.02
N GLY A 245 -0.61 -3.36 9.16
CA GLY A 245 0.82 -3.65 9.30
C GLY A 245 1.37 -3.10 10.61
N THR A 246 2.68 -3.13 10.78
CA THR A 246 3.31 -2.39 11.88
C THR A 246 3.37 -0.91 11.51
N LEU A 247 2.89 -0.06 12.42
CA LEU A 247 2.71 1.37 12.21
C LEU A 247 3.84 2.14 12.90
N PHE A 248 4.40 3.13 12.20
CA PHE A 248 5.47 3.99 12.69
C PHE A 248 5.15 5.44 12.35
N LEU A 249 5.54 6.38 13.21
CA LEU A 249 5.48 7.80 12.90
C LEU A 249 6.81 8.24 12.27
N ASP A 250 6.75 8.85 11.08
CA ASP A 250 7.94 9.43 10.45
C ASP A 250 8.25 10.83 11.02
N SER A 251 9.41 11.36 10.64
CA SER A 251 9.85 12.70 11.05
C SER A 251 8.97 13.85 10.54
N ASN A 252 8.10 13.58 9.59
CA ASN A 252 7.18 14.53 8.97
C ASN A 252 5.76 14.44 9.55
N GLY A 253 5.53 13.62 10.58
CA GLY A 253 4.22 13.44 11.19
C GLY A 253 3.28 12.50 10.41
N ASN A 254 3.80 11.75 9.44
CA ASN A 254 3.00 10.76 8.72
C ASN A 254 3.18 9.36 9.32
N ILE A 255 2.10 8.61 9.37
CA ILE A 255 2.14 7.22 9.81
C ILE A 255 2.48 6.35 8.61
N LEU A 256 3.65 5.69 8.71
CA LEU A 256 4.12 4.70 7.76
C LEU A 256 3.64 3.31 8.19
N ARG A 257 3.48 2.42 7.23
CA ARG A 257 3.06 1.04 7.44
C ARG A 257 4.12 0.08 6.92
N GLN A 258 4.55 -0.86 7.76
CA GLN A 258 5.30 -2.02 7.32
C GLN A 258 4.30 -3.18 7.15
N PRO A 259 3.89 -3.50 5.89
CA PRO A 259 2.85 -4.49 5.63
C PRO A 259 3.33 -5.90 5.93
N ALA A 260 2.39 -6.84 6.04
CA ALA A 260 2.69 -8.24 5.85
C ALA A 260 2.87 -8.55 4.35
N TRP A 261 3.44 -9.71 4.05
CA TRP A 261 3.68 -10.13 2.67
C TRP A 261 2.91 -11.40 2.33
N SER A 262 2.40 -11.44 1.13
CA SER A 262 1.75 -12.62 0.56
C SER A 262 2.30 -12.93 -0.83
N THR A 263 2.09 -14.16 -1.26
CA THR A 263 2.35 -14.62 -2.63
C THR A 263 1.20 -15.49 -3.10
N PHE A 264 1.11 -15.74 -4.40
CA PHE A 264 0.19 -16.74 -4.93
C PHE A 264 0.91 -18.08 -5.08
N ASN A 265 0.21 -19.17 -4.72
CA ASN A 265 0.65 -20.55 -4.92
C ASN A 265 -0.55 -21.42 -5.29
N GLY A 266 -0.52 -22.01 -6.47
CA GLY A 266 -1.64 -22.73 -7.04
C GLY A 266 -2.90 -21.83 -7.16
N GLY A 267 -2.72 -20.56 -7.52
CA GLY A 267 -3.79 -19.56 -7.65
C GLY A 267 -4.40 -19.10 -6.31
N ARG A 268 -3.79 -19.48 -5.18
CA ARG A 268 -4.29 -19.10 -3.84
C ARG A 268 -3.34 -18.15 -3.15
N PRO A 269 -3.85 -17.08 -2.52
CA PRO A 269 -3.04 -16.22 -1.67
C PRO A 269 -2.48 -16.99 -0.47
N MET A 270 -1.18 -16.92 -0.27
CA MET A 270 -0.47 -17.56 0.84
C MET A 270 0.38 -16.53 1.57
N PRO A 271 0.39 -16.52 2.91
CA PRO A 271 1.25 -15.63 3.68
C PRO A 271 2.73 -16.03 3.51
N ILE A 272 3.60 -15.02 3.45
CA ILE A 272 5.05 -15.23 3.55
C ILE A 272 5.46 -15.04 5.00
N VAL A 273 5.85 -16.13 5.65
CA VAL A 273 6.34 -16.12 7.03
C VAL A 273 7.82 -15.73 7.02
N GLY A 274 8.18 -14.69 7.80
CA GLY A 274 9.59 -14.27 7.94
C GLY A 274 10.10 -13.32 6.84
N GLY A 275 9.24 -12.71 6.08
CA GLY A 275 9.60 -11.67 5.09
C GLY A 275 9.96 -10.34 5.77
N ARG A 276 11.14 -10.25 6.40
CA ARG A 276 11.77 -8.97 6.76
C ARG A 276 12.61 -8.49 5.61
#